data_e5eb5b76f562b421da70814d66377332
#
_entry.id   e5eb5b76f562b421da70814d66377332
#
_cell.length_a   1.000
_cell.length_b   1.000
_cell.length_c   1.000
_cell.angle_alpha   90.00
_cell.angle_beta   90.00
_cell.angle_gamma   90.00
#
_symmetry.space_group_name_H-M   'P 1'
#
loop_
_entity.id
_entity.type
_entity.pdbx_description
1 polymer ?
#
loop_
_entity_poly.entity_id
_entity_poly.type
_entity_poly.pdbx_seq_one_letter_code
_entity_poly.pdbx_strand_id
1 'polypeptide(L)'
;MPTDFDPTAPLPGPPEPWAYASTPSWRDRPPYHLTDMIAAEPALARRIIARVTASPEATELAETIRATVRDGGQIVVTGCGTSETAAMGMVEILRDGLHAGGMSDAVVSSAQAFELALDPLARGLVIGVTHEGGTSATNAAMRSSREAGARTAVVTVSRRSPAGSVAEIVIETSELDQSWCHSVGYTSPMLAAVAIAGLMSGSGADGEAIARLLSDGARDEAGAERIAAQVGTGTQLIVVASGADRPAGRELALKVEEASWLPSAYRDLETFLHGHFPATGQDTGLVLLLTDRAGRAERLARARQLLAGTRVIGVRSAAILAADLDSQLDPDLTPAGRLLVGATPGLPGPVAALFGTATPLQLLTERIARARGTNPDPIRRDDPVYKDAAEAAGG
;
A
#
# COMPACT_ATOMS: atom_id res chain seq x y z
N MET A 1 -27.51 5.15 8.51
CA MET A 1 -28.37 4.63 7.42
C MET A 1 -27.44 3.85 6.51
N PRO A 2 -27.85 2.72 5.89
CA PRO A 2 -27.02 2.11 4.85
C PRO A 2 -26.76 3.17 3.79
N THR A 3 -25.55 3.27 3.31
CA THR A 3 -25.25 4.08 2.13
C THR A 3 -25.82 3.34 0.91
N ASP A 4 -26.34 4.07 -0.08
CA ASP A 4 -26.72 3.50 -1.39
C ASP A 4 -25.46 3.11 -2.22
N PHE A 5 -24.31 2.90 -1.56
CA PHE A 5 -23.06 2.54 -2.21
C PHE A 5 -23.09 1.08 -2.68
N ASP A 6 -22.90 0.89 -3.99
CA ASP A 6 -22.72 -0.42 -4.59
C ASP A 6 -21.22 -0.74 -4.71
N PRO A 7 -20.67 -1.64 -3.88
CA PRO A 7 -19.24 -1.98 -3.92
C PRO A 7 -18.82 -2.71 -5.20
N THR A 8 -19.78 -3.16 -6.02
CA THR A 8 -19.50 -3.85 -7.29
C THR A 8 -19.44 -2.90 -8.48
N ALA A 9 -20.02 -1.70 -8.35
CA ALA A 9 -20.01 -0.69 -9.40
C ALA A 9 -18.60 -0.10 -9.60
N PRO A 10 -18.27 0.35 -10.83
CA PRO A 10 -17.07 1.14 -11.05
C PRO A 10 -17.08 2.42 -10.21
N LEU A 11 -15.94 2.76 -9.63
CA LEU A 11 -15.78 4.04 -8.95
C LEU A 11 -15.79 5.17 -9.98
N PRO A 12 -16.25 6.38 -9.60
CA PRO A 12 -16.19 7.52 -10.52
C PRO A 12 -14.76 7.80 -10.95
N GLY A 13 -14.60 8.17 -12.22
CA GLY A 13 -13.34 8.66 -12.75
C GLY A 13 -13.08 10.13 -12.34
N PRO A 14 -11.89 10.66 -12.67
CA PRO A 14 -11.55 12.03 -12.41
C PRO A 14 -12.46 12.99 -13.19
N PRO A 15 -12.73 14.21 -12.65
CA PRO A 15 -13.52 15.24 -13.34
C PRO A 15 -12.81 15.73 -14.61
N GLU A 16 -13.60 16.25 -15.56
CA GLU A 16 -13.12 16.85 -16.82
C GLU A 16 -13.54 18.33 -16.90
N PRO A 17 -12.63 19.23 -17.28
CA PRO A 17 -11.18 19.07 -17.40
C PRO A 17 -10.55 18.70 -16.07
N TRP A 18 -9.32 18.16 -16.06
CA TRP A 18 -8.67 17.75 -14.83
C TRP A 18 -8.62 18.92 -13.84
N ALA A 19 -9.48 18.86 -12.85
CA ALA A 19 -9.50 19.77 -11.73
C ALA A 19 -9.08 19.01 -10.48
N TYR A 20 -8.51 19.74 -9.52
CA TYR A 20 -8.23 19.17 -8.20
C TYR A 20 -9.50 18.48 -7.69
N ALA A 21 -9.39 17.20 -7.34
CA ALA A 21 -10.54 16.49 -6.79
C ALA A 21 -10.99 17.22 -5.53
N SER A 22 -12.14 17.89 -5.64
CA SER A 22 -12.77 18.46 -4.45
C SER A 22 -13.14 17.33 -3.51
N THR A 23 -13.08 17.60 -2.22
CA THR A 23 -13.50 16.68 -1.16
C THR A 23 -14.72 15.88 -1.58
N PRO A 24 -14.75 14.55 -1.39
CA PRO A 24 -15.96 13.77 -1.53
C PRO A 24 -17.07 14.37 -0.65
N SER A 25 -18.32 14.04 -0.94
CA SER A 25 -19.44 14.47 -0.13
C SER A 25 -19.18 14.18 1.36
N TRP A 26 -19.31 15.19 2.20
CA TRP A 26 -19.02 15.09 3.61
C TRP A 26 -19.89 14.04 4.31
N ARG A 27 -19.28 13.21 5.16
CA ARG A 27 -19.97 12.26 6.04
C ARG A 27 -19.51 12.49 7.48
N ASP A 28 -20.43 12.95 8.35
CA ASP A 28 -20.11 13.25 9.75
C ASP A 28 -19.91 11.99 10.63
N ARG A 29 -20.32 10.82 10.13
CA ARG A 29 -20.34 9.56 10.90
C ARG A 29 -20.21 8.34 9.97
N PRO A 30 -19.79 7.20 10.54
CA PRO A 30 -19.77 5.93 9.79
C PRO A 30 -21.14 5.56 9.17
N PRO A 31 -21.13 4.84 8.01
CA PRO A 31 -19.93 4.42 7.29
C PRO A 31 -19.27 5.59 6.56
N TYR A 32 -17.95 5.69 6.68
CA TYR A 32 -17.14 6.69 5.97
C TYR A 32 -16.88 6.28 4.51
N HIS A 33 -16.36 7.20 3.69
CA HIS A 33 -15.92 6.84 2.33
C HIS A 33 -14.83 5.78 2.35
N LEU A 34 -13.88 5.85 3.30
CA LEU A 34 -12.87 4.81 3.50
C LEU A 34 -13.51 3.42 3.67
N THR A 35 -14.65 3.31 4.40
CA THR A 35 -15.38 2.04 4.56
C THR A 35 -15.89 1.51 3.21
N ASP A 36 -16.44 2.40 2.37
CA ASP A 36 -16.92 2.06 1.02
C ASP A 36 -15.77 1.64 0.10
N MET A 37 -14.63 2.34 0.17
CA MET A 37 -13.47 2.01 -0.64
C MET A 37 -12.91 0.63 -0.30
N ILE A 38 -12.82 0.27 0.99
CA ILE A 38 -12.43 -1.07 1.42
C ILE A 38 -13.39 -2.13 0.84
N ALA A 39 -14.69 -1.86 0.89
CA ALA A 39 -15.70 -2.78 0.35
C ALA A 39 -15.63 -2.94 -1.17
N ALA A 40 -15.16 -1.91 -1.90
CA ALA A 40 -15.03 -1.93 -3.36
C ALA A 40 -13.81 -2.71 -3.86
N GLU A 41 -12.76 -2.87 -3.05
CA GLU A 41 -11.49 -3.43 -3.49
C GLU A 41 -11.56 -4.82 -4.16
N PRO A 42 -12.40 -5.78 -3.71
CA PRO A 42 -12.52 -7.07 -4.37
C PRO A 42 -13.01 -6.97 -5.82
N ALA A 43 -13.98 -6.10 -6.09
CA ALA A 43 -14.50 -5.89 -7.44
C ALA A 43 -13.52 -5.08 -8.30
N LEU A 44 -12.88 -4.09 -7.68
CA LEU A 44 -11.84 -3.26 -8.28
C LEU A 44 -10.63 -4.09 -8.73
N ALA A 45 -10.22 -5.11 -7.97
CA ALA A 45 -9.13 -6.00 -8.35
C ALA A 45 -9.40 -6.69 -9.70
N ARG A 46 -10.63 -7.22 -9.88
CA ARG A 46 -11.04 -7.85 -11.15
C ARG A 46 -10.98 -6.86 -12.31
N ARG A 47 -11.56 -5.67 -12.10
CA ARG A 47 -11.68 -4.67 -13.16
C ARG A 47 -10.34 -4.10 -13.60
N ILE A 48 -9.48 -3.73 -12.65
CA ILE A 48 -8.16 -3.16 -12.96
C ILE A 48 -7.27 -4.19 -13.64
N ILE A 49 -7.18 -5.42 -13.12
CA ILE A 49 -6.36 -6.46 -13.74
C ILE A 49 -6.84 -6.74 -15.17
N ALA A 50 -8.16 -6.90 -15.40
CA ALA A 50 -8.69 -7.14 -16.74
C ALA A 50 -8.40 -5.97 -17.69
N ARG A 51 -8.63 -4.72 -17.24
CA ARG A 51 -8.38 -3.52 -18.04
C ARG A 51 -6.90 -3.38 -18.41
N VAL A 52 -6.01 -3.49 -17.43
CA VAL A 52 -4.57 -3.32 -17.67
C VAL A 52 -4.02 -4.44 -18.53
N THR A 53 -4.42 -5.70 -18.29
CA THR A 53 -3.98 -6.84 -19.12
C THR A 53 -4.39 -6.66 -20.59
N ALA A 54 -5.54 -6.05 -20.85
CA ALA A 54 -6.03 -5.82 -22.22
C ALA A 54 -5.46 -4.56 -22.89
N SER A 55 -4.72 -3.71 -22.15
CA SER A 55 -4.21 -2.46 -22.71
C SER A 55 -2.91 -2.65 -23.50
N PRO A 56 -2.76 -2.01 -24.67
CA PRO A 56 -1.51 -2.03 -25.43
C PRO A 56 -0.36 -1.39 -24.65
N GLU A 57 -0.63 -0.38 -23.84
CA GLU A 57 0.36 0.31 -23.03
C GLU A 57 0.97 -0.62 -21.95
N ALA A 58 0.19 -1.54 -21.39
CA ALA A 58 0.73 -2.52 -20.43
C ALA A 58 1.63 -3.54 -21.13
N THR A 59 1.31 -3.95 -22.37
CA THR A 59 2.19 -4.77 -23.19
C THR A 59 3.49 -4.03 -23.52
N GLU A 60 3.39 -2.76 -23.93
CA GLU A 60 4.56 -1.91 -24.20
C GLU A 60 5.43 -1.74 -22.94
N LEU A 61 4.81 -1.51 -21.78
CA LEU A 61 5.55 -1.39 -20.52
C LEU A 61 6.25 -2.70 -20.14
N ALA A 62 5.57 -3.84 -20.27
CA ALA A 62 6.16 -5.16 -20.00
C ALA A 62 7.37 -5.45 -20.91
N GLU A 63 7.29 -5.08 -22.18
CA GLU A 63 8.39 -5.19 -23.15
C GLU A 63 9.53 -4.22 -22.82
N THR A 64 9.21 -2.98 -22.46
CA THR A 64 10.18 -1.96 -22.04
C THR A 64 10.93 -2.40 -20.79
N ILE A 65 10.24 -2.95 -19.79
CA ILE A 65 10.86 -3.51 -18.58
C ILE A 65 11.87 -4.61 -18.94
N ARG A 66 11.44 -5.59 -19.78
CA ARG A 66 12.31 -6.68 -20.24
C ARG A 66 13.52 -6.20 -21.05
N ALA A 67 13.32 -5.22 -21.91
CA ALA A 67 14.40 -4.62 -22.71
C ALA A 67 15.40 -3.90 -21.79
N THR A 68 14.90 -3.09 -20.86
CA THR A 68 15.74 -2.38 -19.86
C THR A 68 16.63 -3.36 -19.09
N VAL A 69 16.09 -4.48 -18.61
CA VAL A 69 16.86 -5.50 -17.88
C VAL A 69 17.91 -6.16 -18.78
N ARG A 70 17.55 -6.55 -20.01
CA ARG A 70 18.50 -7.14 -20.97
C ARG A 70 19.66 -6.21 -21.30
N ASP A 71 19.42 -4.92 -21.33
CA ASP A 71 20.43 -3.89 -21.59
C ASP A 71 21.24 -3.52 -20.34
N GLY A 72 21.03 -4.22 -19.21
CA GLY A 72 21.71 -3.96 -17.93
C GLY A 72 21.27 -2.63 -17.28
N GLY A 73 20.11 -2.10 -17.66
CA GLY A 73 19.52 -0.90 -17.05
C GLY A 73 18.79 -1.21 -15.75
N GLN A 74 18.61 -0.17 -14.95
CA GLN A 74 17.84 -0.23 -13.69
C GLN A 74 16.39 0.16 -13.93
N ILE A 75 15.49 -0.37 -13.09
CA ILE A 75 14.10 0.04 -13.01
C ILE A 75 13.88 0.67 -11.63
N VAL A 76 13.43 1.92 -11.61
CA VAL A 76 13.11 2.65 -10.39
C VAL A 76 11.63 2.96 -10.37
N VAL A 77 10.93 2.50 -9.32
CA VAL A 77 9.52 2.84 -9.09
C VAL A 77 9.45 3.93 -8.02
N THR A 78 8.68 4.99 -8.25
CA THR A 78 8.73 6.18 -7.40
C THR A 78 7.34 6.76 -7.15
N GLY A 79 7.15 7.41 -5.99
CA GLY A 79 5.92 8.07 -5.59
C GLY A 79 6.11 8.85 -4.29
N CYS A 80 5.01 9.37 -3.75
CA CYS A 80 4.97 10.07 -2.46
C CYS A 80 3.85 9.51 -1.58
N GLY A 81 4.07 9.41 -0.26
CA GLY A 81 3.07 8.92 0.68
C GLY A 81 2.56 7.52 0.33
N THR A 82 1.24 7.33 0.24
CA THR A 82 0.62 6.07 -0.19
C THR A 82 1.15 5.57 -1.54
N SER A 83 1.43 6.49 -2.48
CA SER A 83 2.02 6.11 -3.78
C SER A 83 3.47 5.63 -3.64
N GLU A 84 4.23 6.07 -2.64
CA GLU A 84 5.56 5.53 -2.35
C GLU A 84 5.48 4.11 -1.78
N THR A 85 4.57 3.87 -0.83
CA THR A 85 4.37 2.52 -0.27
C THR A 85 3.83 1.55 -1.33
N ALA A 86 2.94 2.00 -2.20
CA ALA A 86 2.49 1.23 -3.36
C ALA A 86 3.64 0.95 -4.35
N ALA A 87 4.52 1.94 -4.61
CA ALA A 87 5.71 1.75 -5.44
C ALA A 87 6.65 0.68 -4.87
N MET A 88 6.83 0.63 -3.55
CA MET A 88 7.57 -0.46 -2.89
C MET A 88 6.90 -1.82 -3.11
N GLY A 89 5.57 -1.91 -3.02
CA GLY A 89 4.82 -3.13 -3.32
C GLY A 89 4.96 -3.55 -4.78
N MET A 90 4.90 -2.60 -5.71
CA MET A 90 5.14 -2.85 -7.14
C MET A 90 6.54 -3.42 -7.39
N VAL A 91 7.58 -2.95 -6.69
CA VAL A 91 8.94 -3.49 -6.80
C VAL A 91 8.97 -4.98 -6.48
N GLU A 92 8.30 -5.41 -5.40
CA GLU A 92 8.24 -6.83 -5.03
C GLU A 92 7.52 -7.68 -6.09
N ILE A 93 6.41 -7.16 -6.63
CA ILE A 93 5.63 -7.83 -7.69
C ILE A 93 6.42 -7.92 -9.00
N LEU A 94 7.06 -6.83 -9.42
CA LEU A 94 7.82 -6.79 -10.68
C LEU A 94 9.08 -7.66 -10.62
N ARG A 95 9.78 -7.70 -9.47
CA ARG A 95 10.91 -8.62 -9.25
C ARG A 95 10.48 -10.07 -9.39
N ASP A 96 9.39 -10.45 -8.73
CA ASP A 96 8.86 -11.82 -8.80
C ASP A 96 8.48 -12.19 -10.23
N GLY A 97 7.79 -11.27 -10.96
CA GLY A 97 7.44 -11.46 -12.36
C GLY A 97 8.65 -11.59 -13.30
N LEU A 98 9.70 -10.80 -13.08
CA LEU A 98 10.96 -10.90 -13.82
C LEU A 98 11.69 -12.21 -13.53
N HIS A 99 11.74 -12.63 -12.26
CA HIS A 99 12.29 -13.92 -11.85
C HIS A 99 11.57 -15.09 -12.53
N ALA A 100 10.22 -15.07 -12.47
CA ALA A 100 9.39 -16.08 -13.14
C ALA A 100 9.60 -16.09 -14.67
N GLY A 101 9.90 -14.92 -15.27
CA GLY A 101 10.27 -14.75 -16.67
C GLY A 101 11.74 -15.08 -17.00
N GLY A 102 12.53 -15.62 -16.05
CA GLY A 102 13.93 -16.02 -16.25
C GLY A 102 14.96 -14.89 -16.18
N MET A 103 14.60 -13.72 -15.61
CA MET A 103 15.46 -12.54 -15.48
C MET A 103 15.83 -12.28 -14.01
N SER A 104 16.66 -13.17 -13.42
CA SER A 104 17.02 -13.13 -11.99
C SER A 104 17.94 -11.96 -11.60
N ASP A 105 18.70 -11.42 -12.54
CA ASP A 105 19.69 -10.37 -12.28
C ASP A 105 19.12 -8.95 -12.42
N ALA A 106 17.78 -8.83 -12.56
CA ALA A 106 17.11 -7.56 -12.72
C ALA A 106 17.24 -6.67 -11.47
N VAL A 107 17.68 -5.43 -11.67
CA VAL A 107 17.76 -4.42 -10.62
C VAL A 107 16.47 -3.58 -10.66
N VAL A 108 15.56 -3.89 -9.73
CA VAL A 108 14.32 -3.12 -9.53
C VAL A 108 14.34 -2.56 -8.12
N SER A 109 14.15 -1.27 -7.96
CA SER A 109 14.18 -0.59 -6.66
C SER A 109 13.07 0.46 -6.57
N SER A 110 12.79 0.93 -5.37
CA SER A 110 11.97 2.11 -5.15
C SER A 110 12.84 3.29 -4.69
N ALA A 111 12.43 4.50 -5.06
CA ALA A 111 13.03 5.73 -4.58
C ALA A 111 11.93 6.72 -4.20
N GLN A 112 12.19 7.54 -3.19
CA GLN A 112 11.33 8.65 -2.83
C GLN A 112 11.37 9.71 -3.96
N ALA A 113 10.21 10.24 -4.37
CA ALA A 113 10.13 11.01 -5.61
C ALA A 113 10.90 12.32 -5.56
N PHE A 114 10.90 13.01 -4.42
CA PHE A 114 11.64 14.27 -4.29
C PHE A 114 13.16 14.04 -4.41
N GLU A 115 13.68 13.00 -3.77
CA GLU A 115 15.10 12.64 -3.86
C GLU A 115 15.49 12.22 -5.29
N LEU A 116 14.63 11.44 -5.96
CA LEU A 116 14.86 11.03 -7.35
C LEU A 116 14.80 12.25 -8.32
N ALA A 117 14.03 13.28 -8.01
CA ALA A 117 14.01 14.49 -8.80
C ALA A 117 15.34 15.28 -8.72
N LEU A 118 16.04 15.19 -7.57
CA LEU A 118 17.32 15.86 -7.32
C LEU A 118 18.53 15.05 -7.84
N ASP A 119 18.43 13.71 -7.81
CA ASP A 119 19.44 12.78 -8.33
C ASP A 119 18.78 11.82 -9.36
N PRO A 120 18.52 12.30 -10.57
CA PRO A 120 17.72 11.60 -11.56
C PRO A 120 18.44 10.40 -12.16
N LEU A 121 17.66 9.35 -12.46
CA LEU A 121 18.15 8.18 -13.19
C LEU A 121 18.52 8.59 -14.63
N ALA A 122 19.80 8.45 -15.00
CA ALA A 122 20.28 8.81 -16.34
C ALA A 122 20.11 7.70 -17.38
N ARG A 123 19.87 6.45 -16.97
CA ARG A 123 19.71 5.30 -17.86
C ARG A 123 18.83 4.24 -17.22
N GLY A 124 17.88 3.72 -17.98
CA GLY A 124 16.96 2.69 -17.51
C GLY A 124 15.51 3.15 -17.62
N LEU A 125 14.68 2.75 -16.67
CA LEU A 125 13.26 3.05 -16.65
C LEU A 125 12.82 3.60 -15.28
N VAL A 126 12.14 4.73 -15.28
CA VAL A 126 11.43 5.26 -14.11
C VAL A 126 9.93 5.01 -14.27
N ILE A 127 9.30 4.40 -13.27
CA ILE A 127 7.85 4.20 -13.21
C ILE A 127 7.30 5.08 -12.08
N GLY A 128 6.64 6.16 -12.43
CA GLY A 128 5.93 7.03 -11.48
C GLY A 128 4.63 6.37 -11.01
N VAL A 129 4.34 6.50 -9.72
CA VAL A 129 3.05 6.12 -9.12
C VAL A 129 2.44 7.38 -8.54
N THR A 130 1.26 7.75 -9.02
CA THR A 130 0.53 8.91 -8.53
C THR A 130 -0.95 8.74 -8.84
N HIS A 131 -1.76 8.56 -7.78
CA HIS A 131 -3.17 8.20 -7.95
C HIS A 131 -3.91 9.24 -8.79
N GLU A 132 -3.97 10.48 -8.34
CA GLU A 132 -4.63 11.58 -9.05
C GLU A 132 -3.78 12.21 -10.16
N GLY A 133 -2.49 11.90 -10.23
CA GLY A 133 -1.57 12.41 -11.24
C GLY A 133 -1.07 13.85 -11.00
N GLY A 134 -1.46 14.48 -9.89
CA GLY A 134 -1.13 15.88 -9.59
C GLY A 134 0.16 16.09 -8.79
N THR A 135 0.72 15.05 -8.17
CA THR A 135 1.85 15.16 -7.24
C THR A 135 3.09 15.75 -7.92
N SER A 136 3.45 16.97 -7.54
CA SER A 136 4.53 17.75 -8.17
C SER A 136 5.89 17.06 -8.13
N ALA A 137 6.25 16.46 -6.98
CA ALA A 137 7.52 15.75 -6.81
C ALA A 137 7.62 14.51 -7.71
N THR A 138 6.55 13.71 -7.83
CA THR A 138 6.52 12.55 -8.73
C THR A 138 6.65 12.97 -10.20
N ASN A 139 5.95 14.04 -10.58
CA ASN A 139 6.06 14.60 -11.93
C ASN A 139 7.44 15.17 -12.22
N ALA A 140 8.09 15.82 -11.24
CA ALA A 140 9.45 16.30 -11.35
C ALA A 140 10.46 15.15 -11.49
N ALA A 141 10.34 14.09 -10.69
CA ALA A 141 11.21 12.91 -10.78
C ALA A 141 11.18 12.27 -12.18
N MET A 142 9.99 12.08 -12.75
CA MET A 142 9.86 11.57 -14.12
C MET A 142 10.46 12.53 -15.16
N ARG A 143 10.21 13.82 -15.03
CA ARG A 143 10.72 14.81 -15.98
C ARG A 143 12.24 14.89 -15.95
N SER A 144 12.85 15.03 -14.77
CA SER A 144 14.31 15.13 -14.63
C SER A 144 15.01 13.85 -15.08
N SER A 145 14.44 12.68 -14.78
CA SER A 145 14.99 11.40 -15.25
C SER A 145 14.90 11.26 -16.79
N ARG A 146 13.78 11.69 -17.40
CA ARG A 146 13.66 11.69 -18.85
C ARG A 146 14.65 12.65 -19.52
N GLU A 147 14.85 13.84 -18.95
CA GLU A 147 15.84 14.82 -19.42
C GLU A 147 17.28 14.28 -19.27
N ALA A 148 17.54 13.46 -18.25
CA ALA A 148 18.80 12.78 -18.05
C ALA A 148 19.03 11.57 -18.97
N GLY A 149 17.99 11.04 -19.64
CA GLY A 149 18.08 9.97 -20.63
C GLY A 149 17.39 8.65 -20.26
N ALA A 150 16.69 8.55 -19.13
CA ALA A 150 15.88 7.40 -18.78
C ALA A 150 14.54 7.39 -19.54
N ARG A 151 13.99 6.20 -19.79
CA ARG A 151 12.60 6.03 -20.21
C ARG A 151 11.67 6.28 -19.02
N THR A 152 10.41 6.69 -19.29
CA THR A 152 9.44 6.99 -18.23
C THR A 152 8.08 6.33 -18.50
N ALA A 153 7.50 5.79 -17.43
CA ALA A 153 6.13 5.32 -17.39
C ALA A 153 5.42 5.85 -16.16
N VAL A 154 4.10 5.86 -16.15
CA VAL A 154 3.30 6.23 -14.98
C VAL A 154 2.10 5.31 -14.81
N VAL A 155 1.77 4.99 -13.56
CA VAL A 155 0.49 4.38 -13.16
C VAL A 155 -0.33 5.45 -12.46
N THR A 156 -1.50 5.77 -13.02
CA THR A 156 -2.38 6.85 -12.54
C THR A 156 -3.83 6.56 -12.89
N VAL A 157 -4.76 7.29 -12.31
CA VAL A 157 -6.20 7.13 -12.62
C VAL A 157 -6.53 7.53 -14.05
N SER A 158 -5.90 8.60 -14.58
CA SER A 158 -6.21 9.12 -15.93
C SER A 158 -4.97 9.59 -16.67
N ARG A 159 -4.89 9.22 -17.97
CA ARG A 159 -3.86 9.76 -18.88
C ARG A 159 -3.98 11.26 -19.13
N ARG A 160 -5.13 11.86 -18.81
CA ARG A 160 -5.35 13.31 -18.92
C ARG A 160 -4.84 14.08 -17.72
N SER A 161 -4.38 13.37 -16.67
CA SER A 161 -3.73 13.99 -15.51
C SER A 161 -2.40 14.65 -15.88
N PRO A 162 -1.90 15.57 -15.05
CA PRO A 162 -0.57 16.18 -15.26
C PRO A 162 0.53 15.13 -15.42
N ALA A 163 0.50 14.04 -14.68
CA ALA A 163 1.47 12.94 -14.79
C ALA A 163 1.43 12.25 -16.15
N GLY A 164 0.22 12.08 -16.73
CA GLY A 164 0.03 11.50 -18.05
C GLY A 164 0.68 12.31 -19.17
N SER A 165 0.85 13.62 -19.00
CA SER A 165 1.56 14.47 -19.96
C SER A 165 3.09 14.42 -19.84
N VAL A 166 3.61 13.88 -18.73
CA VAL A 166 5.05 13.81 -18.46
C VAL A 166 5.63 12.46 -18.87
N ALA A 167 4.91 11.37 -18.65
CA ALA A 167 5.39 10.02 -18.95
C ALA A 167 5.22 9.63 -20.44
N GLU A 168 6.11 8.76 -20.93
CA GLU A 168 6.02 8.19 -22.28
C GLU A 168 4.97 7.07 -22.35
N ILE A 169 4.84 6.27 -21.30
CA ILE A 169 3.88 5.17 -21.21
C ILE A 169 2.95 5.45 -20.02
N VAL A 170 1.64 5.40 -20.26
CA VAL A 170 0.63 5.70 -19.22
C VAL A 170 -0.28 4.49 -18.99
N ILE A 171 -0.23 3.94 -17.81
CA ILE A 171 -1.12 2.88 -17.35
C ILE A 171 -2.28 3.50 -16.57
N GLU A 172 -3.48 3.42 -17.14
CA GLU A 172 -4.69 3.98 -16.52
C GLU A 172 -5.42 2.95 -15.67
N THR A 173 -5.67 3.30 -14.40
CA THR A 173 -6.52 2.51 -13.50
C THR A 173 -8.00 2.90 -13.59
N SER A 174 -8.32 4.14 -13.97
CA SER A 174 -9.65 4.72 -14.22
C SER A 174 -10.61 4.73 -13.02
N GLU A 175 -10.15 4.42 -11.82
CA GLU A 175 -10.99 4.33 -10.62
C GLU A 175 -10.42 5.22 -9.52
N LEU A 176 -11.16 6.30 -9.18
CA LEU A 176 -10.71 7.32 -8.24
C LEU A 176 -11.12 6.98 -6.80
N ASP A 177 -10.17 7.05 -5.88
CA ASP A 177 -10.43 6.93 -4.45
C ASP A 177 -11.34 8.07 -3.97
N GLN A 178 -12.33 7.74 -3.16
CA GLN A 178 -13.30 8.70 -2.64
C GLN A 178 -12.97 9.16 -1.21
N SER A 179 -11.88 8.68 -0.64
CA SER A 179 -11.35 9.12 0.65
C SER A 179 -9.94 9.70 0.46
N TRP A 180 -9.58 10.75 1.16
CA TRP A 180 -8.18 11.20 1.16
C TRP A 180 -7.28 10.27 1.97
N CYS A 181 -7.81 9.51 2.91
CA CYS A 181 -7.12 8.37 3.51
C CYS A 181 -7.15 7.19 2.51
N HIS A 182 -6.29 7.27 1.51
CA HIS A 182 -6.33 6.42 0.33
C HIS A 182 -6.19 4.92 0.65
N SER A 183 -7.14 4.12 0.18
CA SER A 183 -7.07 2.65 0.14
C SER A 183 -6.95 2.15 -1.30
N VAL A 184 -7.81 2.63 -2.20
CA VAL A 184 -7.75 2.34 -3.64
C VAL A 184 -6.47 2.89 -4.25
N GLY A 185 -6.01 4.07 -3.80
CA GLY A 185 -4.72 4.64 -4.20
C GLY A 185 -3.51 3.78 -3.84
N TYR A 186 -3.63 2.92 -2.81
CA TYR A 186 -2.61 1.93 -2.44
C TYR A 186 -2.69 0.67 -3.30
N THR A 187 -3.88 0.09 -3.46
CA THR A 187 -4.06 -1.21 -4.11
C THR A 187 -4.05 -1.12 -5.63
N SER A 188 -4.61 -0.07 -6.24
CA SER A 188 -4.76 0.02 -7.71
C SER A 188 -3.44 -0.02 -8.49
N PRO A 189 -2.33 0.67 -8.08
CA PRO A 189 -1.07 0.55 -8.80
C PRO A 189 -0.44 -0.84 -8.64
N MET A 190 -0.59 -1.49 -7.50
CA MET A 190 -0.11 -2.86 -7.31
C MET A 190 -0.90 -3.86 -8.15
N LEU A 191 -2.21 -3.69 -8.34
CA LEU A 191 -3.02 -4.49 -9.26
C LEU A 191 -2.56 -4.32 -10.72
N ALA A 192 -2.22 -3.10 -11.11
CA ALA A 192 -1.62 -2.84 -12.42
C ALA A 192 -0.25 -3.57 -12.57
N ALA A 193 0.58 -3.55 -11.51
CA ALA A 193 1.85 -4.28 -11.50
C ALA A 193 1.66 -5.79 -11.62
N VAL A 194 0.62 -6.38 -10.99
CA VAL A 194 0.29 -7.81 -11.16
C VAL A 194 -0.04 -8.15 -12.61
N ALA A 195 -0.85 -7.32 -13.28
CA ALA A 195 -1.17 -7.51 -14.69
C ALA A 195 0.10 -7.44 -15.57
N ILE A 196 0.96 -6.45 -15.35
CA ILE A 196 2.23 -6.26 -16.06
C ILE A 196 3.18 -7.45 -15.79
N ALA A 197 3.30 -7.90 -14.54
CA ALA A 197 4.11 -9.08 -14.18
C ALA A 197 3.60 -10.36 -14.86
N GLY A 198 2.28 -10.53 -14.96
CA GLY A 198 1.66 -11.63 -15.71
C GLY A 198 2.00 -11.59 -17.20
N LEU A 199 2.03 -10.41 -17.83
CA LEU A 199 2.48 -10.22 -19.21
C LEU A 199 3.97 -10.49 -19.38
N MET A 200 4.80 -10.13 -18.40
CA MET A 200 6.24 -10.40 -18.43
C MET A 200 6.56 -11.89 -18.31
N SER A 201 5.92 -12.59 -17.42
CA SER A 201 6.17 -14.02 -17.15
C SER A 201 5.42 -14.96 -18.08
N GLY A 202 4.35 -14.49 -18.76
CA GLY A 202 3.43 -15.32 -19.54
C GLY A 202 2.50 -16.20 -18.71
N SER A 203 2.46 -16.04 -17.37
CA SER A 203 1.63 -16.83 -16.46
C SER A 203 0.20 -16.29 -16.28
N GLY A 204 -0.06 -15.07 -16.78
CA GLY A 204 -1.29 -14.35 -16.52
C GLY A 204 -1.39 -13.79 -15.09
N ALA A 205 -2.53 -13.20 -14.77
CA ALA A 205 -2.82 -12.61 -13.46
C ALA A 205 -4.17 -13.16 -12.93
N ASP A 206 -4.18 -13.77 -11.74
CA ASP A 206 -5.40 -14.31 -11.14
C ASP A 206 -6.14 -13.24 -10.31
N GLY A 207 -6.91 -12.40 -11.00
CA GLY A 207 -7.72 -11.36 -10.36
C GLY A 207 -8.80 -11.91 -9.42
N GLU A 208 -9.30 -13.15 -9.66
CA GLU A 208 -10.29 -13.78 -8.78
C GLU A 208 -9.69 -14.23 -7.46
N ALA A 209 -8.47 -14.79 -7.48
CA ALA A 209 -7.79 -15.17 -6.25
C ALA A 209 -7.45 -13.93 -5.40
N ILE A 210 -7.00 -12.83 -6.03
CA ILE A 210 -6.74 -11.57 -5.34
C ILE A 210 -8.05 -10.99 -4.77
N ALA A 211 -9.13 -10.96 -5.56
CA ALA A 211 -10.42 -10.46 -5.10
C ALA A 211 -10.97 -11.26 -3.88
N ARG A 212 -10.83 -12.58 -3.89
CA ARG A 212 -11.18 -13.41 -2.72
C ARG A 212 -10.34 -13.04 -1.50
N LEU A 213 -9.02 -12.89 -1.68
CA LEU A 213 -8.10 -12.54 -0.60
C LEU A 213 -8.45 -11.19 0.04
N LEU A 214 -8.72 -10.17 -0.78
CA LEU A 214 -9.19 -8.86 -0.31
C LEU A 214 -10.55 -8.95 0.41
N SER A 215 -11.50 -9.72 -0.13
CA SER A 215 -12.80 -9.94 0.51
C SER A 215 -12.67 -10.62 1.87
N ASP A 216 -11.82 -11.65 1.96
CA ASP A 216 -11.62 -12.40 3.21
C ASP A 216 -10.95 -11.53 4.28
N GLY A 217 -9.98 -10.70 3.89
CA GLY A 217 -9.26 -9.79 4.79
C GLY A 217 -10.14 -8.70 5.41
N ALA A 218 -11.26 -8.35 4.76
CA ALA A 218 -12.20 -7.34 5.27
C ALA A 218 -13.27 -7.94 6.22
N ARG A 219 -13.30 -9.25 6.47
CA ARG A 219 -14.42 -9.91 7.20
C ARG A 219 -14.34 -9.84 8.71
N ASP A 220 -13.14 -9.83 9.29
CA ASP A 220 -13.00 -9.86 10.76
C ASP A 220 -13.12 -8.46 11.36
N GLU A 221 -14.28 -7.85 11.20
CA GLU A 221 -14.59 -6.54 11.77
C GLU A 221 -14.46 -6.53 13.29
N ALA A 222 -14.97 -7.58 13.96
CA ALA A 222 -14.91 -7.69 15.41
C ALA A 222 -13.47 -7.86 15.92
N GLY A 223 -12.61 -8.58 15.18
CA GLY A 223 -11.18 -8.67 15.46
C GLY A 223 -10.49 -7.31 15.35
N ALA A 224 -10.76 -6.59 14.26
CA ALA A 224 -10.22 -5.26 14.06
C ALA A 224 -10.68 -4.26 15.14
N GLU A 225 -11.95 -4.31 15.55
CA GLU A 225 -12.48 -3.47 16.65
C GLU A 225 -11.79 -3.78 17.98
N ARG A 226 -11.62 -5.07 18.33
CA ARG A 226 -10.90 -5.46 19.56
C ARG A 226 -9.46 -4.97 19.56
N ILE A 227 -8.74 -5.12 18.45
CA ILE A 227 -7.37 -4.63 18.31
C ILE A 227 -7.35 -3.11 18.43
N ALA A 228 -8.19 -2.42 17.68
CA ALA A 228 -8.27 -0.96 17.70
C ALA A 228 -8.54 -0.39 19.11
N ALA A 229 -9.43 -1.02 19.87
CA ALA A 229 -9.73 -0.64 21.25
C ALA A 229 -8.50 -0.78 22.19
N GLN A 230 -7.55 -1.64 21.87
CA GLN A 230 -6.33 -1.84 22.65
C GLN A 230 -5.18 -0.95 22.18
N VAL A 231 -4.83 -1.04 20.87
CA VAL A 231 -3.66 -0.33 20.33
C VAL A 231 -3.94 1.14 20.02
N GLY A 232 -5.18 1.47 19.63
CA GLY A 232 -5.58 2.82 19.23
C GLY A 232 -5.72 3.81 20.41
N THR A 233 -5.82 3.33 21.65
CA THR A 233 -5.93 4.17 22.86
C THR A 233 -4.58 4.56 23.46
N GLY A 234 -3.49 4.10 22.88
CA GLY A 234 -2.13 4.45 23.28
C GLY A 234 -1.72 5.87 22.90
N THR A 235 -0.50 6.24 23.29
CA THR A 235 0.15 7.50 22.92
C THR A 235 0.90 7.43 21.60
N GLN A 236 1.26 6.22 21.17
CA GLN A 236 1.92 5.93 19.89
C GLN A 236 1.60 4.52 19.40
N LEU A 237 1.70 4.31 18.10
CA LEU A 237 1.66 3.00 17.47
C LEU A 237 3.00 2.70 16.80
N ILE A 238 3.53 1.50 17.01
CA ILE A 238 4.67 0.99 16.26
C ILE A 238 4.19 -0.14 15.38
N VAL A 239 4.50 -0.04 14.10
CA VAL A 239 4.22 -1.08 13.11
C VAL A 239 5.52 -1.76 12.74
N VAL A 240 5.54 -3.09 12.82
CA VAL A 240 6.73 -3.90 12.52
C VAL A 240 6.42 -4.87 11.39
N ALA A 241 7.28 -4.91 10.38
CA ALA A 241 7.16 -5.87 9.28
C ALA A 241 8.53 -6.30 8.73
N SER A 242 8.53 -7.29 7.84
CA SER A 242 9.74 -7.82 7.21
C SER A 242 9.42 -8.42 5.84
N GLY A 243 10.38 -8.40 4.92
CA GLY A 243 10.21 -8.96 3.57
C GLY A 243 9.12 -8.25 2.76
N ALA A 244 8.27 -9.00 2.06
CA ALA A 244 7.19 -8.46 1.25
C ALA A 244 6.07 -7.78 2.06
N ASP A 245 6.06 -7.92 3.40
CA ASP A 245 5.13 -7.18 4.28
C ASP A 245 5.59 -5.73 4.57
N ARG A 246 6.83 -5.35 4.20
CA ARG A 246 7.40 -4.01 4.48
C ARG A 246 6.57 -2.85 3.91
N PRO A 247 6.09 -2.92 2.66
CA PRO A 247 5.21 -1.89 2.11
C PRO A 247 3.92 -1.73 2.91
N ALA A 248 3.27 -2.84 3.27
CA ALA A 248 2.04 -2.84 4.07
C ALA A 248 2.27 -2.30 5.49
N GLY A 249 3.43 -2.59 6.10
CA GLY A 249 3.79 -2.03 7.41
C GLY A 249 3.97 -0.52 7.37
N ARG A 250 4.62 0.02 6.34
CA ARG A 250 4.76 1.47 6.12
C ARG A 250 3.40 2.12 5.85
N GLU A 251 2.58 1.47 5.03
CA GLU A 251 1.24 1.96 4.73
C GLU A 251 0.36 2.01 5.98
N LEU A 252 0.35 0.97 6.82
CA LEU A 252 -0.42 0.98 8.07
C LEU A 252 0.00 2.14 8.99
N ALA A 253 1.30 2.39 9.14
CA ALA A 253 1.79 3.50 9.96
C ALA A 253 1.28 4.85 9.42
N LEU A 254 1.41 5.08 8.11
CA LEU A 254 0.91 6.29 7.45
C LEU A 254 -0.60 6.45 7.60
N LYS A 255 -1.36 5.40 7.31
CA LYS A 255 -2.83 5.44 7.38
C LYS A 255 -3.35 5.71 8.78
N VAL A 256 -2.70 5.18 9.81
CA VAL A 256 -3.08 5.46 11.21
C VAL A 256 -2.83 6.92 11.57
N GLU A 257 -1.74 7.52 11.12
CA GLU A 257 -1.49 8.97 11.31
C GLU A 257 -2.53 9.82 10.58
N GLU A 258 -2.81 9.53 9.32
CA GLU A 258 -3.80 10.25 8.50
C GLU A 258 -5.22 10.16 9.09
N ALA A 259 -5.64 8.94 9.42
CA ALA A 259 -7.02 8.66 9.81
C ALA A 259 -7.33 8.99 11.27
N SER A 260 -6.37 8.81 12.17
CA SER A 260 -6.62 8.82 13.62
C SER A 260 -5.77 9.81 14.41
N TRP A 261 -4.81 10.46 13.74
CA TRP A 261 -3.85 11.41 14.33
C TRP A 261 -3.03 10.81 15.48
N LEU A 262 -2.92 9.48 15.50
CA LEU A 262 -2.08 8.76 16.44
C LEU A 262 -0.66 8.71 15.88
N PRO A 263 0.34 9.29 16.57
CA PRO A 263 1.73 9.18 16.15
C PRO A 263 2.11 7.72 15.90
N SER A 264 2.58 7.43 14.71
CA SER A 264 2.88 6.06 14.29
C SER A 264 4.26 5.97 13.66
N ALA A 265 4.93 4.84 13.84
CA ALA A 265 6.25 4.64 13.28
C ALA A 265 6.40 3.20 12.75
N TYR A 266 6.84 3.10 11.50
CA TYR A 266 7.25 1.82 10.93
C TYR A 266 8.68 1.47 11.36
N ARG A 267 8.92 0.18 11.61
CA ARG A 267 10.26 -0.39 11.84
C ARG A 267 10.39 -1.75 11.16
N ASP A 268 11.55 -2.02 10.58
CA ASP A 268 11.89 -3.38 10.15
C ASP A 268 12.05 -4.29 11.38
N LEU A 269 11.66 -5.56 11.24
CA LEU A 269 11.68 -6.55 12.32
C LEU A 269 13.03 -6.65 13.03
N GLU A 270 14.12 -6.70 12.27
CA GLU A 270 15.48 -6.75 12.83
C GLU A 270 15.89 -5.41 13.42
N THR A 271 15.62 -4.30 12.73
CA THR A 271 15.97 -2.94 13.17
C THR A 271 15.31 -2.60 14.51
N PHE A 272 14.06 -3.06 14.73
CA PHE A 272 13.39 -2.81 16.01
C PHE A 272 14.17 -3.37 17.19
N LEU A 273 14.77 -4.55 17.04
CA LEU A 273 15.56 -5.20 18.09
C LEU A 273 16.91 -4.51 18.36
N HIS A 274 17.33 -3.61 17.47
CA HIS A 274 18.60 -2.88 17.58
C HIS A 274 18.40 -1.41 17.96
N GLY A 275 17.82 -1.17 19.16
CA GLY A 275 17.79 0.15 19.78
C GLY A 275 16.44 0.83 19.87
N HIS A 276 15.32 0.19 19.43
CA HIS A 276 14.00 0.82 19.48
C HIS A 276 13.15 0.44 20.72
N PHE A 277 13.49 -0.60 21.46
CA PHE A 277 12.81 -0.97 22.70
C PHE A 277 12.72 0.16 23.74
N PRO A 278 13.78 0.96 23.98
CA PRO A 278 13.72 2.03 24.99
C PRO A 278 12.63 3.08 24.74
N ALA A 279 12.14 3.21 23.50
CA ALA A 279 11.08 4.15 23.13
C ALA A 279 9.66 3.56 23.32
N THR A 280 9.53 2.38 23.95
CA THR A 280 8.25 1.70 24.14
C THR A 280 7.88 1.60 25.63
N GLY A 281 6.58 1.56 25.90
CA GLY A 281 6.02 1.44 27.25
C GLY A 281 4.63 0.79 27.21
N GLN A 282 3.96 0.75 28.35
CA GLN A 282 2.62 0.16 28.49
C GLN A 282 1.53 0.91 27.72
N ASP A 283 1.78 2.16 27.35
CA ASP A 283 0.92 3.01 26.55
C ASP A 283 1.25 2.95 25.04
N THR A 284 2.22 2.13 24.64
CA THR A 284 2.57 1.87 23.25
C THR A 284 1.69 0.75 22.69
N GLY A 285 1.06 1.00 21.54
CA GLY A 285 0.49 -0.04 20.68
C GLY A 285 1.55 -0.59 19.72
N LEU A 286 1.51 -1.88 19.43
CA LEU A 286 2.35 -2.50 18.41
C LEU A 286 1.52 -3.42 17.52
N VAL A 287 1.71 -3.32 16.20
CA VAL A 287 1.15 -4.25 15.23
C VAL A 287 2.28 -4.88 14.41
N LEU A 288 2.40 -6.21 14.51
CA LEU A 288 3.32 -7.00 13.70
C LEU A 288 2.61 -7.50 12.43
N LEU A 289 3.22 -7.30 11.26
CA LEU A 289 2.80 -7.95 10.02
C LEU A 289 3.76 -9.10 9.70
N LEU A 290 3.22 -10.31 9.54
CA LEU A 290 3.99 -11.51 9.23
C LEU A 290 3.18 -12.46 8.34
N THR A 291 3.18 -12.19 7.03
CA THR A 291 2.45 -12.98 6.02
C THR A 291 3.36 -13.49 4.90
N ASP A 292 4.52 -12.85 4.68
CA ASP A 292 5.48 -13.26 3.66
C ASP A 292 5.93 -14.71 3.84
N ARG A 293 5.97 -15.45 2.73
CA ARG A 293 6.36 -16.87 2.70
C ARG A 293 7.87 -17.09 2.66
N ALA A 294 8.62 -16.10 2.15
CA ALA A 294 10.08 -16.21 2.05
C ALA A 294 10.73 -16.07 3.43
N GLY A 295 11.69 -16.93 3.76
CA GLY A 295 12.38 -16.89 5.06
C GLY A 295 11.44 -16.95 6.28
N ARG A 296 10.29 -17.65 6.14
CA ARG A 296 9.19 -17.61 7.12
C ARG A 296 9.60 -18.14 8.50
N ALA A 297 10.40 -19.21 8.54
CA ALA A 297 10.84 -19.81 9.80
C ALA A 297 11.75 -18.85 10.60
N GLU A 298 12.68 -18.20 9.94
CA GLU A 298 13.60 -17.24 10.52
C GLU A 298 12.86 -15.97 10.99
N ARG A 299 11.94 -15.47 10.16
CA ARG A 299 11.10 -14.32 10.53
C ARG A 299 10.19 -14.63 11.71
N LEU A 300 9.57 -15.82 11.77
CA LEU A 300 8.76 -16.23 12.90
C LEU A 300 9.60 -16.34 14.19
N ALA A 301 10.79 -16.93 14.10
CA ALA A 301 11.69 -17.02 15.26
C ALA A 301 12.05 -15.61 15.78
N ARG A 302 12.35 -14.69 14.87
CA ARG A 302 12.69 -13.31 15.23
C ARG A 302 11.49 -12.53 15.77
N ALA A 303 10.30 -12.72 15.19
CA ALA A 303 9.05 -12.15 15.68
C ALA A 303 8.71 -12.60 17.10
N ARG A 304 8.91 -13.89 17.42
CA ARG A 304 8.75 -14.41 18.79
C ARG A 304 9.66 -13.69 19.78
N GLN A 305 10.93 -13.45 19.43
CA GLN A 305 11.89 -12.74 20.28
C GLN A 305 11.45 -11.30 20.53
N LEU A 306 11.02 -10.60 19.46
CA LEU A 306 10.50 -9.24 19.55
C LEU A 306 9.27 -9.18 20.48
N LEU A 307 8.28 -10.04 20.23
CA LEU A 307 7.04 -10.07 20.98
C LEU A 307 7.25 -10.50 22.44
N ALA A 308 8.19 -11.40 22.73
CA ALA A 308 8.57 -11.75 24.09
C ALA A 308 9.16 -10.53 24.83
N GLY A 309 10.02 -9.75 24.18
CA GLY A 309 10.56 -8.51 24.74
C GLY A 309 9.48 -7.46 24.99
N THR A 310 8.59 -7.22 24.03
CA THR A 310 7.48 -6.26 24.18
C THR A 310 6.49 -6.66 25.25
N ARG A 311 6.25 -7.97 25.44
CA ARG A 311 5.43 -8.51 26.55
C ARG A 311 6.02 -8.17 27.92
N VAL A 312 7.33 -8.29 28.10
CA VAL A 312 8.00 -7.93 29.37
C VAL A 312 7.82 -6.45 29.71
N ILE A 313 7.85 -5.58 28.68
CA ILE A 313 7.64 -4.13 28.83
C ILE A 313 6.16 -3.80 29.11
N GLY A 314 5.23 -4.66 28.68
CA GLY A 314 3.79 -4.44 28.77
C GLY A 314 3.21 -3.71 27.56
N VAL A 315 3.89 -3.73 26.41
CA VAL A 315 3.40 -3.17 25.14
C VAL A 315 2.15 -3.93 24.68
N ARG A 316 1.14 -3.20 24.18
CA ARG A 316 -0.11 -3.77 23.67
C ARG A 316 0.11 -4.28 22.25
N SER A 317 0.54 -5.52 22.14
CA SER A 317 0.93 -6.13 20.85
C SER A 317 -0.24 -6.84 20.18
N ALA A 318 -0.42 -6.62 18.87
CA ALA A 318 -1.32 -7.31 17.96
C ALA A 318 -0.56 -7.80 16.73
N ALA A 319 -1.20 -8.60 15.88
CA ALA A 319 -0.60 -9.03 14.62
C ALA A 319 -1.61 -9.10 13.46
N ILE A 320 -1.13 -8.83 12.24
CA ILE A 320 -1.72 -9.31 10.98
C ILE A 320 -0.84 -10.49 10.55
N LEU A 321 -1.39 -11.69 10.61
CA LEU A 321 -0.61 -12.93 10.62
C LEU A 321 -1.12 -13.91 9.55
N ALA A 322 -0.23 -14.58 8.83
CA ALA A 322 -0.64 -15.71 8.01
C ALA A 322 -1.32 -16.79 8.87
N ALA A 323 -2.48 -17.29 8.45
CA ALA A 323 -3.31 -18.19 9.24
C ALA A 323 -2.58 -19.49 9.63
N ASP A 324 -1.68 -19.99 8.81
CA ASP A 324 -0.88 -21.18 9.09
C ASP A 324 0.21 -20.95 10.16
N LEU A 325 0.46 -19.72 10.56
CA LEU A 325 1.37 -19.37 11.67
C LEU A 325 0.63 -19.20 13.01
N ASP A 326 -0.70 -19.14 13.01
CA ASP A 326 -1.49 -18.83 14.21
C ASP A 326 -1.23 -19.82 15.36
N SER A 327 -1.24 -21.12 15.05
CA SER A 327 -0.92 -22.17 16.03
C SER A 327 0.56 -22.25 16.44
N GLN A 328 1.42 -21.59 15.70
CA GLN A 328 2.86 -21.57 15.95
C GLN A 328 3.31 -20.38 16.80
N LEU A 329 2.47 -19.37 16.97
CA LEU A 329 2.74 -18.19 17.77
C LEU A 329 1.87 -18.23 19.05
N ASP A 330 2.51 -18.23 20.22
CA ASP A 330 1.81 -18.18 21.51
C ASP A 330 0.83 -16.98 21.52
N PRO A 331 -0.49 -17.20 21.77
CA PRO A 331 -1.47 -16.12 21.82
C PRO A 331 -1.15 -15.04 22.86
N ASP A 332 -0.48 -15.38 23.94
CA ASP A 332 -0.04 -14.44 24.98
C ASP A 332 0.99 -13.41 24.48
N LEU A 333 1.61 -13.63 23.33
CA LEU A 333 2.54 -12.68 22.72
C LEU A 333 1.84 -11.57 21.93
N THR A 334 0.55 -11.75 21.65
CA THR A 334 -0.28 -10.75 20.95
C THR A 334 -1.59 -10.51 21.71
N PRO A 335 -1.53 -10.00 22.95
CA PRO A 335 -2.69 -9.89 23.84
C PRO A 335 -3.79 -8.97 23.29
N ALA A 336 -3.46 -8.03 22.40
CA ALA A 336 -4.45 -7.18 21.75
C ALA A 336 -5.22 -7.90 20.62
N GLY A 337 -4.73 -9.05 20.12
CA GLY A 337 -5.44 -9.88 19.13
C GLY A 337 -4.69 -10.07 17.82
N ARG A 338 -5.33 -10.80 16.90
CA ARG A 338 -4.78 -11.13 15.57
C ARG A 338 -5.85 -10.98 14.51
N LEU A 339 -5.44 -10.49 13.32
CA LEU A 339 -6.17 -10.62 12.07
C LEU A 339 -5.45 -11.67 11.23
N LEU A 340 -6.18 -12.68 10.78
CA LEU A 340 -5.57 -13.81 10.08
C LEU A 340 -5.75 -13.70 8.56
N VAL A 341 -4.65 -13.85 7.85
CA VAL A 341 -4.61 -13.84 6.37
C VAL A 341 -4.64 -15.28 5.88
N GLY A 342 -5.66 -15.63 5.10
CA GLY A 342 -5.86 -16.96 4.55
C GLY A 342 -4.77 -17.39 3.57
N ALA A 343 -4.57 -18.69 3.44
CA ALA A 343 -3.62 -19.23 2.48
C ALA A 343 -4.15 -19.13 1.04
N THR A 344 -3.30 -18.66 0.14
CA THR A 344 -3.56 -18.59 -1.31
C THR A 344 -2.41 -19.21 -2.10
N PRO A 345 -2.30 -20.55 -2.12
CA PRO A 345 -1.13 -21.23 -2.66
C PRO A 345 -0.88 -20.99 -4.15
N GLY A 346 -1.94 -20.61 -4.90
CA GLY A 346 -1.82 -20.31 -6.33
C GLY A 346 -1.29 -18.91 -6.67
N LEU A 347 -1.21 -18.00 -5.69
CA LEU A 347 -0.63 -16.67 -5.92
C LEU A 347 0.87 -16.66 -5.65
N PRO A 348 1.65 -15.86 -6.40
CA PRO A 348 3.05 -15.55 -6.07
C PRO A 348 3.18 -15.03 -4.63
N GLY A 349 4.30 -15.36 -3.97
CA GLY A 349 4.52 -15.02 -2.56
C GLY A 349 4.31 -13.53 -2.24
N PRO A 350 4.98 -12.61 -2.94
CA PRO A 350 4.79 -11.17 -2.72
C PRO A 350 3.36 -10.69 -2.98
N VAL A 351 2.70 -11.20 -4.03
CA VAL A 351 1.30 -10.87 -4.34
C VAL A 351 0.37 -11.29 -3.19
N ALA A 352 0.55 -12.52 -2.68
CA ALA A 352 -0.25 -13.03 -1.57
C ALA A 352 -0.04 -12.21 -0.28
N ALA A 353 1.20 -11.79 0.03
CA ALA A 353 1.52 -10.97 1.19
C ALA A 353 0.90 -9.57 1.08
N LEU A 354 1.14 -8.88 -0.03
CA LEU A 354 0.69 -7.49 -0.25
C LEU A 354 -0.84 -7.37 -0.25
N PHE A 355 -1.55 -8.22 -0.98
CA PHE A 355 -3.01 -8.17 -1.03
C PHE A 355 -3.68 -8.84 0.17
N GLY A 356 -3.02 -9.80 0.80
CA GLY A 356 -3.49 -10.41 2.05
C GLY A 356 -3.47 -9.45 3.23
N THR A 357 -2.56 -8.50 3.24
CA THR A 357 -2.46 -7.48 4.30
C THR A 357 -3.25 -6.20 3.98
N ALA A 358 -3.63 -5.95 2.71
CA ALA A 358 -4.23 -4.69 2.28
C ALA A 358 -5.53 -4.37 3.02
N THR A 359 -6.55 -5.21 2.89
CA THR A 359 -7.85 -4.96 3.56
C THR A 359 -7.80 -5.10 5.08
N PRO A 360 -7.04 -6.04 5.69
CA PRO A 360 -6.86 -6.03 7.16
C PRO A 360 -6.26 -4.74 7.72
N LEU A 361 -5.23 -4.19 7.08
CA LEU A 361 -4.61 -2.94 7.56
C LEU A 361 -5.55 -1.74 7.41
N GLN A 362 -6.32 -1.67 6.32
CA GLN A 362 -7.28 -0.61 6.06
C GLN A 362 -8.46 -0.68 7.03
N LEU A 363 -9.00 -1.89 7.26
CA LEU A 363 -10.04 -2.14 8.23
C LEU A 363 -9.57 -1.76 9.64
N LEU A 364 -8.37 -2.17 10.03
CA LEU A 364 -7.79 -1.79 11.33
C LEU A 364 -7.64 -0.28 11.46
N THR A 365 -7.17 0.40 10.41
CA THR A 365 -7.05 1.87 10.36
C THR A 365 -8.41 2.54 10.61
N GLU A 366 -9.44 2.11 9.91
CA GLU A 366 -10.79 2.66 10.04
C GLU A 366 -11.35 2.43 11.45
N ARG A 367 -11.13 1.25 12.05
CA ARG A 367 -11.52 0.95 13.42
C ARG A 367 -10.75 1.77 14.47
N ILE A 368 -9.46 2.02 14.25
CA ILE A 368 -8.65 2.92 15.12
C ILE A 368 -9.21 4.35 15.03
N ALA A 369 -9.53 4.85 13.83
CA ALA A 369 -10.15 6.16 13.67
C ALA A 369 -11.47 6.28 14.45
N ARG A 370 -12.35 5.27 14.33
CA ARG A 370 -13.60 5.21 15.12
C ARG A 370 -13.34 5.20 16.63
N ALA A 371 -12.40 4.38 17.10
CA ALA A 371 -12.06 4.28 18.51
C ALA A 371 -11.55 5.61 19.09
N ARG A 372 -10.92 6.43 18.25
CA ARG A 372 -10.43 7.77 18.59
C ARG A 372 -11.43 8.89 18.33
N GLY A 373 -12.58 8.58 17.73
CA GLY A 373 -13.62 9.56 17.40
C GLY A 373 -13.23 10.52 16.26
N THR A 374 -12.34 10.09 15.37
CA THR A 374 -11.90 10.89 14.22
C THR A 374 -12.60 10.45 12.93
N ASN A 375 -12.70 11.37 11.96
CA ASN A 375 -13.14 11.06 10.61
C ASN A 375 -11.88 10.82 9.74
N PRO A 376 -11.74 9.63 9.14
CA PRO A 376 -10.56 9.32 8.33
C PRO A 376 -10.53 10.04 6.98
N ASP A 377 -11.72 10.36 6.40
CA ASP A 377 -11.81 10.81 5.02
C ASP A 377 -11.08 12.13 4.74
N PRO A 378 -11.21 13.20 5.57
CA PRO A 378 -10.56 14.48 5.28
C PRO A 378 -9.09 14.53 5.66
N ILE A 379 -8.54 13.50 6.32
CA ILE A 379 -7.17 13.52 6.87
C ILE A 379 -6.84 14.84 7.59
N ARG A 380 -7.78 15.29 8.43
CA ARG A 380 -7.75 16.53 9.22
C ARG A 380 -7.74 17.85 8.43
N ARG A 381 -7.95 17.83 7.10
CA ARG A 381 -8.02 19.06 6.28
C ARG A 381 -9.29 19.88 6.51
N ASP A 382 -10.23 19.40 7.28
CA ASP A 382 -11.40 20.10 7.81
C ASP A 382 -11.08 21.01 9.00
N ASP A 383 -9.95 20.79 9.68
CA ASP A 383 -9.43 21.68 10.73
C ASP A 383 -8.72 22.87 10.06
N PRO A 384 -9.16 24.13 10.28
CA PRO A 384 -8.58 25.31 9.62
C PRO A 384 -7.05 25.43 9.83
N VAL A 385 -6.56 25.09 11.01
CA VAL A 385 -5.11 25.17 11.31
C VAL A 385 -4.30 24.19 10.43
N TYR A 386 -4.83 22.97 10.23
CA TYR A 386 -4.15 21.97 9.39
C TYR A 386 -4.31 22.26 7.91
N LYS A 387 -5.43 22.87 7.51
CA LYS A 387 -5.60 23.37 6.14
C LYS A 387 -4.59 24.47 5.83
N ASP A 388 -4.50 25.49 6.69
CA ASP A 388 -3.55 26.59 6.54
C ASP A 388 -2.10 26.09 6.53
N ALA A 389 -1.79 25.09 7.38
CA ALA A 389 -0.46 24.48 7.40
C ALA A 389 -0.13 23.71 6.11
N ALA A 390 -1.11 22.98 5.53
CA ALA A 390 -0.91 22.32 4.25
C ALA A 390 -0.69 23.33 3.12
N GLU A 391 -1.50 24.39 3.06
CA GLU A 391 -1.32 25.48 2.07
C GLU A 391 0.05 26.16 2.21
N ALA A 392 0.51 26.45 3.43
CA ALA A 392 1.83 27.03 3.69
C ALA A 392 2.98 26.10 3.29
N ALA A 393 2.77 24.78 3.36
CA ALA A 393 3.72 23.75 2.93
C ALA A 393 3.69 23.51 1.40
N GLY A 394 2.82 24.18 0.64
CA GLY A 394 2.70 24.03 -0.81
C GLY A 394 1.89 22.80 -1.23
N GLY A 395 1.01 22.35 -0.36
CA GLY A 395 0.11 21.19 -0.58
C GLY A 395 -1.29 21.58 -1.03
#